data_d58bdb056d992bfab3d28bcbf053c61d
#
_entry.id   d58bdb056d992bfab3d28bcbf053c61d
#
_cell.length_a   1.000
_cell.length_b   1.000
_cell.length_c   1.000
_cell.angle_alpha   90.00
_cell.angle_beta   90.00
_cell.angle_gamma   90.00
#
_symmetry.space_group_name_H-M   'P 1'
#
loop_
_entity.id
_entity.type
_entity.pdbx_description
1 polymer ?
#
loop_
_entity_poly.entity_id
_entity_poly.type
_entity_poly.pdbx_seq_one_letter_code
_entity_poly.pdbx_strand_id
1 'polypeptide(L)' 'MHENLPPINEPLASEKITMDRKVFFLDLKENARGRFMKITEDVGGRRDTIMLPNAAFREFLEAFARIVEFESKL' A
#
# COMPACT_ATOMS: atom_id res chain seq x y z
N MET A 1 -26.36 -15.97 7.34
CA MET A 1 -25.06 -16.47 7.76
C MET A 1 -24.05 -15.40 7.59
N HIS A 2 -23.26 -15.18 8.59
CA HIS A 2 -22.25 -14.14 8.56
C HIS A 2 -20.86 -14.70 8.35
N GLU A 3 -20.73 -16.01 8.23
CA GLU A 3 -19.41 -16.59 8.06
C GLU A 3 -18.80 -16.28 6.71
N ASN A 4 -19.60 -15.71 5.79
CA ASN A 4 -19.06 -15.30 4.50
C ASN A 4 -18.43 -13.91 4.54
N LEU A 5 -18.53 -13.23 5.67
CA LEU A 5 -17.93 -11.92 5.80
C LEU A 5 -16.42 -12.07 6.01
N PRO A 6 -15.60 -11.27 5.32
CA PRO A 6 -14.17 -11.36 5.53
C PRO A 6 -13.79 -10.88 6.92
N PRO A 7 -12.68 -11.36 7.46
CA PRO A 7 -12.17 -10.83 8.71
C PRO A 7 -11.88 -9.34 8.60
N ILE A 8 -11.98 -8.66 9.74
CA ILE A 8 -11.82 -7.20 9.78
C ILE A 8 -10.46 -6.76 9.28
N ASN A 9 -9.42 -7.55 9.57
CA ASN A 9 -8.06 -7.15 9.16
C ASN A 9 -7.68 -7.61 7.77
N GLU A 10 -8.57 -8.27 7.08
CA GLU A 10 -8.26 -8.69 5.72
C GLU A 10 -8.30 -7.49 4.79
N PRO A 11 -7.31 -7.33 3.89
CA PRO A 11 -7.34 -6.19 2.99
C PRO A 11 -8.43 -6.33 1.95
N LEU A 12 -8.95 -5.18 1.52
CA LEU A 12 -9.92 -5.14 0.43
C LEU A 12 -9.25 -5.42 -0.90
N ALA A 13 -7.99 -5.05 -1.04
CA ALA A 13 -7.18 -5.29 -2.24
C ALA A 13 -5.72 -5.27 -1.83
N SER A 14 -4.89 -6.00 -2.57
CA SER A 14 -3.47 -6.07 -2.25
C SER A 14 -2.66 -6.18 -3.52
N GLU A 15 -1.49 -5.55 -3.50
CA GLU A 15 -0.49 -5.68 -4.55
C GLU A 15 0.84 -6.04 -3.90
N LYS A 16 1.65 -6.79 -4.63
CA LYS A 16 2.95 -7.22 -4.13
C LYS A 16 3.97 -6.99 -5.23
N ILE A 17 5.05 -6.30 -4.89
CA ILE A 17 6.13 -6.03 -5.83
C ILE A 17 7.40 -6.64 -5.26
N THR A 18 8.00 -7.57 -5.99
CA THR A 18 9.21 -8.24 -5.55
C THR A 18 10.37 -7.75 -6.40
N MET A 19 11.45 -7.35 -5.73
CA MET A 19 12.64 -6.87 -6.42
C MET A 19 13.87 -7.25 -5.62
N ASP A 20 14.67 -8.17 -6.15
CA ASP A 20 15.87 -8.67 -5.47
C ASP A 20 15.50 -9.17 -4.09
N ARG A 21 16.03 -8.53 -3.05
CA ARG A 21 15.80 -8.95 -1.68
C ARG A 21 14.66 -8.19 -1.02
N LYS A 22 14.04 -7.27 -1.76
CA LYS A 22 12.98 -6.43 -1.21
C LYS A 22 11.63 -6.89 -1.72
N VAL A 23 10.65 -6.81 -0.85
CA VAL A 23 9.26 -7.04 -1.22
C VAL A 23 8.47 -5.86 -0.71
N PHE A 24 7.66 -5.30 -1.57
CA PHE A 24 6.76 -4.23 -1.19
C PHE A 24 5.33 -4.74 -1.24
N PHE A 25 4.58 -4.44 -0.20
CA PHE A 25 3.16 -4.79 -0.13
C PHE A 25 2.35 -3.51 -0.06
N LEU A 26 1.32 -3.44 -0.88
CA LEU A 26 0.35 -2.36 -0.81
C LEU A 26 -1.00 -2.98 -0.50
N ASP A 27 -1.52 -2.71 0.67
CA ASP A 27 -2.77 -3.30 1.13
C ASP A 27 -3.79 -2.20 1.39
N LEU A 28 -4.90 -2.25 0.66
CA LEU A 28 -6.01 -1.35 0.92
C LEU A 28 -6.84 -1.93 2.04
N LYS A 29 -6.93 -1.20 3.13
CA LYS A 29 -7.64 -1.66 4.31
C LYS A 29 -8.69 -0.64 4.73
N GLU A 30 -9.56 -1.06 5.60
CA GLU A 30 -10.65 -0.23 6.08
C GLU A 30 -10.84 -0.44 7.57
N ASN A 31 -11.07 0.64 8.28
CA ASN A 31 -11.44 0.58 9.69
C ASN A 31 -12.58 1.56 9.94
N ALA A 32 -12.91 1.80 11.20
CA ALA A 32 -14.04 2.66 11.54
C ALA A 32 -13.86 4.10 11.06
N ARG A 33 -12.62 4.52 10.82
CA ARG A 33 -12.32 5.88 10.38
C ARG A 33 -12.30 6.01 8.86
N GLY A 34 -12.32 4.89 8.13
CA GLY A 34 -12.30 4.92 6.68
C GLY A 34 -11.22 4.03 6.12
N ARG A 35 -10.87 4.29 4.87
CA ARG A 35 -9.91 3.48 4.15
C ARG A 35 -8.53 4.09 4.19
N PHE A 36 -7.53 3.23 4.16
CA PHE A 36 -6.14 3.65 4.15
C PHE A 36 -5.32 2.61 3.42
N MET A 37 -4.15 3.02 2.95
CA MET A 37 -3.22 2.12 2.30
C MET A 37 -2.10 1.80 3.27
N LYS A 38 -1.93 0.51 3.55
CA LYS A 38 -0.79 0.05 4.34
C LYS A 38 0.30 -0.33 3.37
N ILE A 39 1.42 0.37 3.44
CA ILE A 39 2.55 0.13 2.55
C ILE A 39 3.68 -0.43 3.39
N THR A 40 4.12 -1.63 3.03
CA THR A 40 5.13 -2.35 3.79
C THR A 40 6.34 -2.64 2.92
N GLU A 41 7.53 -2.36 3.44
CA GLU A 41 8.77 -2.80 2.84
C GLU A 41 9.33 -3.94 3.68
N ASP A 42 9.63 -5.06 3.05
CA ASP A 42 10.20 -6.23 3.72
C ASP A 42 11.57 -6.50 3.12
N VAL A 43 12.60 -6.44 3.96
CA VAL A 43 13.97 -6.71 3.53
C VAL A 43 14.53 -7.78 4.46
N GLY A 44 14.58 -9.02 3.95
CA GLY A 44 15.12 -10.13 4.72
C GLY A 44 14.36 -10.40 6.01
N GLY A 45 13.06 -10.18 6.02
CA GLY A 45 12.24 -10.39 7.19
C GLY A 45 12.05 -9.17 8.07
N ARG A 46 12.82 -8.11 7.83
CA ARG A 46 12.65 -6.87 8.56
C ARG A 46 11.66 -5.99 7.83
N ARG A 47 10.64 -5.53 8.51
CA ARG A 47 9.53 -4.81 7.90
C ARG A 47 9.40 -3.40 8.42
N ASP A 48 9.20 -2.48 7.50
CA ASP A 48 8.87 -1.11 7.79
C ASP A 48 7.53 -0.80 7.12
N THR A 49 6.66 -0.11 7.84
CA THR A 49 5.30 0.09 7.37
C THR A 49 4.90 1.55 7.56
N ILE A 50 4.20 2.08 6.58
CA ILE A 50 3.54 3.37 6.70
C ILE A 50 2.06 3.20 6.38
N MET A 51 1.27 4.11 6.94
CA MET A 51 -0.17 4.13 6.69
C MET A 51 -0.50 5.42 5.98
N LEU A 52 -1.12 5.29 4.80
CA LEU A 52 -1.49 6.45 4.00
C LEU A 52 -3.01 6.57 4.03
N PRO A 53 -3.57 7.67 4.56
CA PRO A 53 -5.02 7.82 4.59
C PRO A 53 -5.56 8.04 3.18
N ASN A 54 -6.80 7.62 2.93
CA ASN A 54 -7.34 7.67 1.58
C ASN A 54 -7.43 9.09 1.03
N ALA A 55 -7.54 10.08 1.89
CA ALA A 55 -7.58 11.47 1.43
C ALA A 55 -6.28 11.87 0.73
N ALA A 56 -5.19 11.17 0.98
CA ALA A 56 -3.90 11.48 0.39
C ALA A 56 -3.55 10.59 -0.82
N PHE A 57 -4.42 9.65 -1.16
CA PHE A 57 -4.09 8.68 -2.22
C PHE A 57 -3.76 9.36 -3.53
N ARG A 58 -4.63 10.28 -3.96
CA ARG A 58 -4.47 10.92 -5.26
C ARG A 58 -3.23 11.78 -5.31
N GLU A 59 -2.99 12.55 -4.27
CA GLU A 59 -1.81 13.40 -4.22
C GLU A 59 -0.52 12.60 -4.21
N PHE A 60 -0.51 11.50 -3.45
CA PHE A 60 0.66 10.63 -3.38
C PHE A 60 0.94 10.03 -4.76
N LEU A 61 -0.11 9.51 -5.41
CA LEU A 61 0.03 8.90 -6.71
C LEU A 61 0.56 9.90 -7.73
N GLU A 62 0.02 11.10 -7.74
CA GLU A 62 0.41 12.12 -8.72
C GLU A 62 1.83 12.63 -8.46
N ALA A 63 2.18 12.81 -7.19
CA ALA A 63 3.54 13.24 -6.86
C ALA A 63 4.56 12.18 -7.27
N PHE A 64 4.24 10.93 -6.99
CA PHE A 64 5.11 9.82 -7.39
C PHE A 64 5.29 9.81 -8.91
N ALA A 65 4.18 9.96 -9.64
CA ALA A 65 4.22 9.93 -11.09
C ALA A 65 5.07 11.07 -11.65
N ARG A 66 4.98 12.25 -11.04
CA ARG A 66 5.78 13.39 -11.51
C ARG A 66 7.28 13.14 -11.36
N ILE A 67 7.66 12.51 -10.26
CA ILE A 67 9.09 12.23 -10.04
C ILE A 67 9.57 11.13 -10.98
N VAL A 68 8.73 10.12 -11.22
CA VAL A 68 9.08 9.07 -12.18
C VAL A 68 9.25 9.68 -13.57
N GLU A 69 8.40 10.62 -13.93
CA GLU A 69 8.51 11.30 -15.23
C GLU A 69 9.82 12.07 -15.33
N PHE A 70 10.18 12.78 -14.26
CA PHE A 70 11.43 13.51 -14.22
C PHE A 70 12.62 12.56 -14.38
N GLU A 71 12.59 11.45 -13.64
CA GLU A 71 13.67 10.47 -13.67
C GLU A 71 13.86 9.88 -15.08
N SER A 72 12.78 9.73 -15.83
CA SER A 72 12.84 9.15 -17.16
C SER A 72 13.59 10.04 -18.13
N LYS A 73 13.80 11.31 -17.79
CA LYS A 73 14.51 12.26 -18.66
C LYS A 73 15.96 12.46 -18.26
N LEU A 74 16.41 11.80 -17.23
CA LEU A 74 17.82 11.85 -16.82
C LEU A 74 18.69 10.85 -17.64
#